data_32ccacd5cffd744473f69b2b797c8a39
#
_entry.id   32ccacd5cffd744473f69b2b797c8a39
#
_cell.length_a   1.000
_cell.length_b   1.000
_cell.length_c   1.000
_cell.angle_alpha   90.00
_cell.angle_beta   90.00
_cell.angle_gamma   90.00
#
_symmetry.space_group_name_H-M   'P 1'
#
loop_
_entity.id
_entity.type
_entity.pdbx_description
1 polymer ?
#
loop_
_entity_poly.entity_id
_entity_poly.type
_entity_poly.pdbx_seq_one_letter_code
_entity_poly.pdbx_strand_id
1 'polypeptide(L)' 'MDKMFGGVNYIGKSTDDKPLNGVKNGETLYEVDTKKSYIFYNGEWFEV' A
#
# COMPACT_ATOMS: atom_id res chain seq x y z
N MET A 1 0.46 9.21 1.71
CA MET A 1 0.92 8.23 0.72
C MET A 1 0.16 8.44 -0.58
N ASP A 2 0.87 8.45 -1.68
CA ASP A 2 0.29 8.78 -2.97
C ASP A 2 -0.33 7.56 -3.64
N LYS A 3 -1.39 7.80 -4.40
CA LYS A 3 -2.04 6.75 -5.19
C LYS A 3 -1.46 6.75 -6.59
N MET A 4 -1.18 5.55 -7.13
CA MET A 4 -0.59 5.41 -8.46
C MET A 4 -1.44 4.56 -9.37
N PHE A 5 -1.19 4.71 -10.68
CA PHE A 5 -1.76 3.83 -11.69
C PHE A 5 -0.76 2.73 -12.04
N GLY A 6 -1.23 1.66 -12.65
CA GLY A 6 -0.40 0.53 -13.05
C GLY A 6 -0.48 -0.59 -12.02
N GLY A 7 0.63 -1.29 -11.81
CA GLY A 7 0.68 -2.46 -10.95
C GLY A 7 0.61 -2.17 -9.46
N VAL A 8 0.78 -0.92 -9.04
CA VAL A 8 0.77 -0.52 -7.63
C VAL A 8 -0.27 0.57 -7.45
N ASN A 9 -1.14 0.40 -6.44
CA ASN A 9 -2.20 1.38 -6.16
C ASN A 9 -1.70 2.53 -5.29
N TYR A 10 -0.77 2.26 -4.38
CA TYR A 10 -0.22 3.28 -3.47
C TYR A 10 1.30 3.18 -3.43
N ILE A 11 1.95 4.32 -3.24
CA ILE A 11 3.39 4.38 -3.10
C ILE A 11 3.75 5.42 -2.03
N GLY A 12 4.76 5.13 -1.24
CA GLY A 12 5.22 6.04 -0.21
C GLY A 12 6.38 5.46 0.57
N LYS A 13 6.65 6.05 1.73
CA LYS A 13 7.72 5.61 2.62
C LYS A 13 7.15 4.91 3.84
N SER A 14 8.00 4.16 4.54
CA SER A 14 7.58 3.46 5.75
C SER A 14 7.09 4.41 6.84
N THR A 15 7.55 5.68 6.81
CA THR A 15 7.11 6.70 7.76
C THR A 15 5.76 7.32 7.42
N ASP A 16 5.26 7.07 6.22
CA ASP A 16 3.95 7.58 5.80
C ASP A 16 2.84 6.71 6.40
N ASP A 17 1.74 7.34 6.78
CA ASP A 17 0.57 6.59 7.24
C ASP A 17 -0.04 5.82 6.09
N LYS A 18 -0.26 4.53 6.30
CA LYS A 18 -0.91 3.70 5.30
C LYS A 18 -2.42 3.95 5.34
N PRO A 19 -3.06 4.13 4.18
CA PRO A 19 -4.51 4.37 4.16
C PRO A 19 -5.26 3.13 4.61
N LEU A 20 -6.33 3.33 5.37
CA LEU A 20 -7.20 2.25 5.83
C LEU A 20 -8.62 2.44 5.36
N ASN A 21 -9.01 3.68 5.05
CA ASN A 21 -10.37 4.00 4.61
C ASN A 21 -10.40 4.09 3.09
N GLY A 22 -11.44 3.53 2.49
CA GLY A 22 -11.61 3.60 1.04
C GLY A 22 -10.68 2.68 0.27
N VAL A 23 -10.02 1.75 0.94
CA VAL A 23 -9.12 0.78 0.30
C VAL A 23 -9.87 -0.53 0.14
N LYS A 24 -9.77 -1.12 -1.05
CA LYS A 24 -10.44 -2.38 -1.37
C LYS A 24 -9.47 -3.53 -1.22
N ASN A 25 -10.01 -4.72 -0.93
CA ASN A 25 -9.21 -5.94 -0.88
C ASN A 25 -8.49 -6.13 -2.22
N GLY A 26 -7.21 -6.47 -2.15
CA GLY A 26 -6.41 -6.68 -3.34
C GLY A 26 -5.64 -5.46 -3.82
N GLU A 27 -5.88 -4.29 -3.26
CA GLU A 27 -5.07 -3.13 -3.59
C GLU A 27 -3.66 -3.29 -3.02
N THR A 28 -2.68 -2.75 -3.73
CA THR A 28 -1.27 -2.94 -3.41
C THR A 28 -0.60 -1.63 -3.03
N LEU A 29 0.47 -1.74 -2.24
CA LEU A 29 1.22 -0.60 -1.75
C LEU A 29 2.71 -0.94 -1.79
N TYR A 30 3.53 0.04 -2.21
CA TYR A 30 4.96 -0.13 -2.25
C TYR A 30 5.66 0.91 -1.38
N GLU A 31 6.56 0.46 -0.50
CA GLU A 31 7.39 1.34 0.30
C GLU A 31 8.75 1.51 -0.38
N VAL A 32 9.05 2.74 -0.80
CA VAL A 32 10.25 3.00 -1.60
C VAL A 32 11.53 2.98 -0.78
N ASP A 33 11.45 3.29 0.52
CA ASP A 33 12.62 3.31 1.38
C ASP A 33 13.03 1.92 1.86
N THR A 34 12.08 1.03 2.07
CA THR A 34 12.33 -0.34 2.52
C THR A 34 12.30 -1.34 1.37
N LYS A 35 11.77 -0.92 0.21
CA LYS A 35 11.57 -1.77 -0.97
C LYS A 35 10.67 -2.96 -0.69
N LYS A 36 9.69 -2.76 0.20
CA LYS A 36 8.71 -3.79 0.55
C LYS A 36 7.39 -3.52 -0.13
N SER A 37 6.69 -4.60 -0.47
CA SER A 37 5.37 -4.54 -1.09
C SER A 37 4.34 -5.11 -0.13
N TYR A 38 3.13 -4.57 -0.18
CA TYR A 38 2.03 -4.99 0.68
C TYR A 38 0.77 -5.16 -0.15
N ILE A 39 -0.14 -6.00 0.35
CA ILE A 39 -1.47 -6.15 -0.24
C ILE A 39 -2.51 -5.94 0.86
N PHE A 40 -3.61 -5.28 0.52
CA PHE A 40 -4.67 -4.96 1.47
C PHE A 40 -5.71 -6.06 1.48
N TYR A 41 -6.06 -6.53 2.67
CA TYR A 41 -7.11 -7.53 2.82
C TYR A 41 -7.75 -7.40 4.20
N ASN A 42 -9.08 -7.36 4.20
CA ASN A 42 -9.88 -7.39 5.43
C ASN A 42 -9.45 -6.34 6.45
N GLY A 43 -9.18 -5.13 5.97
CA GLY A 43 -8.84 -3.99 6.83
C GLY A 43 -7.38 -3.89 7.25
N GLU A 44 -6.52 -4.73 6.69
CA GLU A 44 -5.10 -4.75 7.07
C GLU A 44 -4.20 -4.85 5.85
N TRP A 45 -2.98 -4.36 6.01
CA TRP A 45 -1.93 -4.48 5.01
C TRP A 45 -1.04 -5.66 5.38
N PHE A 46 -0.84 -6.56 4.43
CA PHE A 46 0.02 -7.74 4.60
C PHE A 46 1.22 -7.62 3.68
N GLU A 47 2.41 -7.89 4.21
CA GLU A 47 3.63 -7.88 3.40
C GLU A 47 3.61 -9.07 2.45
N VAL A 48 4.00 -8.80 1.22
CA VAL A 48 4.03 -9.82 0.16
C VAL A 48 5.44 -10.35 -0.02
#